data_6b0f95d2898946c5cec88476e27d4dae
#
_entry.id   6b0f95d2898946c5cec88476e27d4dae
#
_cell.length_a   1.000
_cell.length_b   1.000
_cell.length_c   1.000
_cell.angle_alpha   90.00
_cell.angle_beta   90.00
_cell.angle_gamma   90.00
#
_symmetry.space_group_name_H-M   'P 1'
#
loop_
_entity.id
_entity.type
_entity.pdbx_description
1 polymer ?
#
loop_
_entity_poly.entity_id
_entity_poly.type
_entity_poly.pdbx_seq_one_letter_code
_entity_poly.pdbx_strand_id
1 'polypeptide(L)'
;MAIEYIKKSTNEKQRSDDNEKVKEIVENTLKEIELRGDNYIRELSEKFDNYSPSHFKLSEEEINELVNEVSDDDIDDIQFAQEQVRSFAVAQLKTLNEMEIETQPGVILGHKNIPVQAVGCYVPAGKFPMVASAHMSVVTASVAGVPRIIATTPPFQGRPNPAVVAAMKMGGAHEIYVLGGMQGVGAMAIGTETIKPVDMLVGPGNAYVAEAKRQLYGRVGIDLFAGPTETMVICDDTVDAEICATDLLGQAEHGYNSPAIMITNSKKLAQETLKEIDRLLEILPTKDTASVSWSDYGEVIYCETYEEMLFKANEIASEHVQVMTDRDDWFLENMTSYGALFLGARTNVANGDKVIGTNHTLPTKKAGRYTGGLWVGKFIKTHTYQKITTDEAATKIAEYGSRLSHLEGFIGHAEQCNVRARRYGGINVGYGKPVSKIKK
;
A
#
# COMPACT_ATOMS: atom_id res chain seq x y z
N MET A 1 30.65 7.73 14.14
CA MET A 1 29.90 6.60 13.55
C MET A 1 30.82 5.92 12.54
N ALA A 2 31.21 4.69 12.81
CA ALA A 2 32.07 3.91 11.91
C ALA A 2 31.23 2.94 11.09
N ILE A 3 30.48 3.48 10.12
CA ILE A 3 29.70 2.67 9.17
C ILE A 3 30.60 2.33 7.99
N GLU A 4 30.83 1.04 7.76
CA GLU A 4 31.69 0.52 6.71
C GLU A 4 30.86 -0.29 5.69
N TYR A 5 30.98 0.02 4.41
CA TYR A 5 30.39 -0.79 3.34
C TYR A 5 31.36 -1.90 2.93
N ILE A 6 31.10 -3.14 3.34
CA ILE A 6 31.86 -4.33 2.92
C ILE A 6 31.55 -4.65 1.44
N LYS A 7 30.29 -4.49 1.05
CA LYS A 7 29.84 -4.49 -0.36
C LYS A 7 28.93 -3.28 -0.59
N LYS A 8 29.11 -2.58 -1.70
CA LYS A 8 28.32 -1.43 -2.10
C LYS A 8 27.63 -1.66 -3.43
N SER A 9 26.43 -1.15 -3.60
CA SER A 9 25.71 -1.16 -4.88
C SER A 9 26.43 -0.32 -5.94
N THR A 10 26.31 -0.71 -7.22
CA THR A 10 27.03 -0.08 -8.34
C THR A 10 26.15 0.84 -9.19
N ASN A 11 24.83 0.83 -9.05
CA ASN A 11 23.89 1.40 -10.03
C ASN A 11 23.04 2.57 -9.54
N GLU A 12 23.64 3.63 -8.95
CA GLU A 12 22.89 4.84 -8.52
C GLU A 12 22.43 5.76 -9.67
N LYS A 13 23.09 5.77 -10.82
CA LYS A 13 22.87 6.77 -11.89
C LYS A 13 21.82 6.40 -12.95
N GLN A 14 21.54 5.14 -13.17
CA GLN A 14 20.62 4.68 -14.23
C GLN A 14 19.12 4.87 -13.89
N ARG A 15 18.83 5.16 -12.64
CA ARG A 15 17.45 5.29 -12.10
C ARG A 15 16.67 6.52 -12.57
N SER A 16 17.32 7.62 -12.98
CA SER A 16 16.62 8.88 -13.29
C SER A 16 16.02 8.89 -14.70
N ASP A 17 16.75 8.41 -15.70
CA ASP A 17 16.33 8.50 -17.10
C ASP A 17 15.21 7.51 -17.46
N ASP A 18 15.21 6.35 -16.81
CA ASP A 18 14.14 5.36 -16.99
C ASP A 18 12.81 5.84 -16.36
N ASN A 19 12.85 6.60 -15.26
CA ASN A 19 11.66 7.13 -14.61
C ASN A 19 10.92 8.18 -15.47
N GLU A 20 11.64 9.06 -16.19
CA GLU A 20 11.00 10.09 -17.05
C GLU A 20 10.30 9.45 -18.26
N LYS A 21 10.88 8.43 -18.88
CA LYS A 21 10.24 7.70 -19.98
C LYS A 21 8.97 6.98 -19.53
N VAL A 22 9.03 6.30 -18.37
CA VAL A 22 7.85 5.63 -17.78
C VAL A 22 6.74 6.62 -17.54
N LYS A 23 7.05 7.79 -16.97
CA LYS A 23 6.10 8.86 -16.69
C LYS A 23 5.38 9.35 -17.95
N GLU A 24 6.12 9.63 -19.03
CA GLU A 24 5.56 10.10 -20.29
C GLU A 24 4.65 9.04 -20.95
N ILE A 25 5.10 7.78 -20.97
CA ILE A 25 4.32 6.66 -21.52
C ILE A 25 3.00 6.51 -20.76
N VAL A 26 3.04 6.54 -19.43
CA VAL A 26 1.85 6.40 -18.59
C VAL A 26 0.90 7.58 -18.78
N GLU A 27 1.41 8.82 -18.79
CA GLU A 27 0.59 10.01 -19.00
C GLU A 27 -0.17 9.96 -20.33
N ASN A 28 0.52 9.62 -21.42
CA ASN A 28 -0.10 9.49 -22.74
C ASN A 28 -1.12 8.35 -22.75
N THR A 29 -0.80 7.21 -22.13
CA THR A 29 -1.71 6.07 -22.05
C THR A 29 -3.00 6.42 -21.28
N LEU A 30 -2.91 7.09 -20.14
CA LEU A 30 -4.09 7.48 -19.36
C LEU A 30 -4.97 8.49 -20.12
N LYS A 31 -4.39 9.44 -20.84
CA LYS A 31 -5.12 10.37 -21.71
C LYS A 31 -5.88 9.64 -22.83
N GLU A 32 -5.24 8.69 -23.48
CA GLU A 32 -5.89 7.92 -24.55
C GLU A 32 -6.99 7.00 -24.01
N ILE A 33 -6.84 6.42 -22.81
CA ILE A 33 -7.91 5.67 -22.15
C ILE A 33 -9.13 6.60 -21.91
N GLU A 34 -8.91 7.81 -21.42
CA GLU A 34 -9.99 8.77 -21.18
C GLU A 34 -10.72 9.18 -22.46
N LEU A 35 -10.00 9.29 -23.58
CA LEU A 35 -10.57 9.71 -24.85
C LEU A 35 -11.25 8.57 -25.63
N ARG A 36 -10.76 7.34 -25.52
CA ARG A 36 -11.10 6.24 -26.43
C ARG A 36 -11.72 5.01 -25.73
N GLY A 37 -11.72 5.01 -24.38
CA GLY A 37 -12.35 3.97 -23.56
C GLY A 37 -11.94 2.55 -23.92
N ASP A 38 -12.92 1.66 -24.02
CA ASP A 38 -12.69 0.22 -24.31
C ASP A 38 -11.92 -0.05 -25.61
N ASN A 39 -12.05 0.82 -26.61
CA ASN A 39 -11.32 0.64 -27.86
C ASN A 39 -9.81 0.68 -27.66
N TYR A 40 -9.34 1.66 -26.86
CA TYR A 40 -7.90 1.78 -26.57
C TYR A 40 -7.42 0.68 -25.63
N ILE A 41 -8.24 0.29 -24.66
CA ILE A 41 -7.95 -0.85 -23.77
C ILE A 41 -7.73 -2.12 -24.59
N ARG A 42 -8.54 -2.38 -25.63
CA ARG A 42 -8.38 -3.54 -26.53
C ARG A 42 -7.06 -3.48 -27.30
N GLU A 43 -6.72 -2.32 -27.84
CA GLU A 43 -5.45 -2.14 -28.57
C GLU A 43 -4.26 -2.44 -27.66
N LEU A 44 -4.28 -1.95 -26.40
CA LEU A 44 -3.22 -2.19 -25.43
C LEU A 44 -3.15 -3.66 -25.00
N SER A 45 -4.29 -4.28 -24.75
CA SER A 45 -4.37 -5.70 -24.36
C SER A 45 -3.87 -6.61 -25.48
N GLU A 46 -4.27 -6.34 -26.72
CA GLU A 46 -3.71 -7.05 -27.87
C GLU A 46 -2.20 -6.85 -28.00
N LYS A 47 -1.74 -5.61 -27.89
CA LYS A 47 -0.32 -5.26 -28.06
C LYS A 47 0.60 -5.85 -26.99
N PHE A 48 0.19 -5.81 -25.72
CA PHE A 48 1.06 -6.18 -24.60
C PHE A 48 0.83 -7.61 -24.10
N ASP A 49 -0.42 -8.08 -24.18
CA ASP A 49 -0.82 -9.35 -23.61
C ASP A 49 -1.20 -10.39 -24.69
N ASN A 50 -1.22 -9.98 -25.99
CA ASN A 50 -1.72 -10.80 -27.10
C ASN A 50 -3.13 -11.39 -26.77
N TYR A 51 -3.99 -10.55 -26.20
CA TYR A 51 -5.29 -10.95 -25.66
C TYR A 51 -6.39 -9.96 -26.05
N SER A 52 -7.37 -10.42 -26.82
CA SER A 52 -8.48 -9.59 -27.31
C SER A 52 -9.81 -10.34 -27.24
N PRO A 53 -10.33 -10.59 -26.02
CA PRO A 53 -11.59 -11.30 -25.81
C PRO A 53 -12.78 -10.46 -26.23
N SER A 54 -13.97 -11.09 -26.39
CA SER A 54 -15.22 -10.35 -26.60
C SER A 54 -15.56 -9.41 -25.43
N HIS A 55 -15.23 -9.81 -24.22
CA HIS A 55 -15.40 -9.05 -22.98
C HIS A 55 -14.25 -9.36 -22.01
N PHE A 56 -13.81 -8.36 -21.26
CA PHE A 56 -12.76 -8.51 -20.26
C PHE A 56 -13.27 -9.02 -18.91
N LYS A 57 -14.57 -8.79 -18.62
CA LYS A 57 -15.21 -9.27 -17.40
C LYS A 57 -15.53 -10.76 -17.54
N LEU A 58 -15.09 -11.54 -16.56
CA LEU A 58 -15.47 -12.95 -16.46
C LEU A 58 -16.93 -13.07 -15.99
N SER A 59 -17.68 -13.97 -16.62
CA SER A 59 -18.99 -14.42 -16.14
C SER A 59 -18.86 -15.34 -14.93
N GLU A 60 -19.93 -15.57 -14.20
CA GLU A 60 -19.92 -16.53 -13.08
C GLU A 60 -19.62 -17.95 -13.55
N GLU A 61 -20.06 -18.32 -14.76
CA GLU A 61 -19.77 -19.61 -15.37
C GLU A 61 -18.28 -19.77 -15.65
N GLU A 62 -17.64 -18.78 -16.29
CA GLU A 62 -16.21 -18.77 -16.58
C GLU A 62 -15.37 -18.81 -15.30
N ILE A 63 -15.80 -18.07 -14.25
CA ILE A 63 -15.15 -18.09 -12.95
C ILE A 63 -15.23 -19.49 -12.33
N ASN A 64 -16.41 -20.12 -12.34
CA ASN A 64 -16.60 -21.45 -11.76
C ASN A 64 -15.81 -22.52 -12.52
N GLU A 65 -15.73 -22.45 -13.85
CA GLU A 65 -14.90 -23.34 -14.66
C GLU A 65 -13.42 -23.22 -14.25
N LEU A 66 -12.90 -22.01 -14.12
CA LEU A 66 -11.51 -21.77 -13.70
C LEU A 66 -11.25 -22.25 -12.28
N VAL A 67 -12.17 -22.02 -11.34
CA VAL A 67 -12.04 -22.50 -9.95
C VAL A 67 -11.99 -24.03 -9.90
N ASN A 68 -12.79 -24.71 -10.71
CA ASN A 68 -12.82 -26.18 -10.76
C ASN A 68 -11.55 -26.80 -11.37
N GLU A 69 -10.68 -26.01 -12.03
CA GLU A 69 -9.38 -26.48 -12.51
C GLU A 69 -8.30 -26.47 -11.41
N VAL A 70 -8.54 -25.78 -10.30
CA VAL A 70 -7.57 -25.70 -9.17
C VAL A 70 -7.70 -26.97 -8.33
N SER A 71 -6.58 -27.56 -7.93
CA SER A 71 -6.60 -28.75 -7.07
C SER A 71 -7.19 -28.45 -5.69
N ASP A 72 -7.75 -29.45 -5.05
CA ASP A 72 -8.30 -29.32 -3.69
C ASP A 72 -7.20 -28.87 -2.70
N ASP A 73 -5.98 -29.37 -2.85
CA ASP A 73 -4.85 -28.98 -2.00
C ASP A 73 -4.50 -27.50 -2.17
N ASP A 74 -4.48 -26.96 -3.39
CA ASP A 74 -4.24 -25.54 -3.67
C ASP A 74 -5.40 -24.67 -3.14
N ILE A 75 -6.63 -25.15 -3.22
CA ILE A 75 -7.80 -24.45 -2.65
C ILE A 75 -7.68 -24.38 -1.12
N ASP A 76 -7.27 -25.45 -0.46
CA ASP A 76 -7.04 -25.49 0.99
C ASP A 76 -5.93 -24.50 1.40
N ASP A 77 -4.83 -24.44 0.65
CA ASP A 77 -3.74 -23.49 0.89
C ASP A 77 -4.20 -22.04 0.72
N ILE A 78 -4.98 -21.75 -0.33
CA ILE A 78 -5.59 -20.43 -0.56
C ILE A 78 -6.52 -20.07 0.61
N GLN A 79 -7.35 -21.01 1.06
CA GLN A 79 -8.29 -20.79 2.15
C GLN A 79 -7.55 -20.51 3.46
N PHE A 80 -6.52 -21.30 3.78
CA PHE A 80 -5.68 -21.10 4.97
C PHE A 80 -5.08 -19.70 4.97
N ALA A 81 -4.43 -19.28 3.87
CA ALA A 81 -3.80 -17.96 3.76
C ALA A 81 -4.83 -16.83 3.92
N GLN A 82 -5.99 -16.95 3.27
CA GLN A 82 -7.06 -15.96 3.37
C GLN A 82 -7.61 -15.83 4.80
N GLU A 83 -7.72 -16.93 5.53
CA GLU A 83 -8.19 -16.89 6.91
C GLU A 83 -7.20 -16.16 7.82
N GLN A 84 -5.88 -16.34 7.62
CA GLN A 84 -4.87 -15.60 8.39
C GLN A 84 -4.98 -14.08 8.12
N VAL A 85 -5.07 -13.68 6.83
CA VAL A 85 -5.23 -12.27 6.45
C VAL A 85 -6.55 -11.70 6.99
N ARG A 86 -7.63 -12.45 6.88
CA ARG A 86 -8.95 -12.06 7.40
C ARG A 86 -8.94 -11.85 8.91
N SER A 87 -8.39 -12.81 9.64
CA SER A 87 -8.32 -12.77 11.10
C SER A 87 -7.56 -11.55 11.58
N PHE A 88 -6.42 -11.26 10.97
CA PHE A 88 -5.61 -10.08 11.31
C PHE A 88 -6.32 -8.77 10.93
N ALA A 89 -6.90 -8.68 9.73
CA ALA A 89 -7.66 -7.51 9.29
C ALA A 89 -8.88 -7.23 10.18
N VAL A 90 -9.60 -8.28 10.63
CA VAL A 90 -10.71 -8.14 11.60
C VAL A 90 -10.21 -7.61 12.95
N ALA A 91 -9.06 -8.10 13.43
CA ALA A 91 -8.46 -7.58 14.65
C ALA A 91 -8.07 -6.10 14.51
N GLN A 92 -7.48 -5.70 13.38
CA GLN A 92 -7.17 -4.30 13.08
C GLN A 92 -8.44 -3.43 13.01
N LEU A 93 -9.50 -3.92 12.35
CA LEU A 93 -10.77 -3.18 12.23
C LEU A 93 -11.38 -2.84 13.60
N LYS A 94 -11.28 -3.75 14.58
CA LYS A 94 -11.75 -3.52 15.95
C LYS A 94 -11.02 -2.39 16.67
N THR A 95 -9.86 -1.95 16.20
CA THR A 95 -9.14 -0.79 16.78
C THR A 95 -9.67 0.55 16.26
N LEU A 96 -10.47 0.56 15.19
CA LEU A 96 -11.06 1.75 14.59
C LEU A 96 -12.40 2.07 15.25
N ASN A 97 -12.35 2.78 16.36
CA ASN A 97 -13.55 3.15 17.08
C ASN A 97 -14.14 4.47 16.56
N GLU A 98 -15.45 4.54 16.45
CA GLU A 98 -16.17 5.81 16.33
C GLU A 98 -16.10 6.57 17.65
N MET A 99 -16.13 7.89 17.58
CA MET A 99 -16.03 8.74 18.75
C MET A 99 -17.09 9.84 18.70
N GLU A 100 -17.72 10.10 19.83
CA GLU A 100 -18.53 11.29 20.08
C GLU A 100 -18.17 11.85 21.45
N ILE A 101 -17.85 13.16 21.53
CA ILE A 101 -17.51 13.84 22.75
C ILE A 101 -18.18 15.21 22.83
N GLU A 102 -18.57 15.63 24.02
CA GLU A 102 -18.98 16.99 24.33
C GLU A 102 -17.75 17.79 24.79
N THR A 103 -17.19 18.64 23.91
CA THR A 103 -15.95 19.40 24.18
C THR A 103 -16.18 20.63 25.08
N GLN A 104 -17.36 21.17 25.08
CA GLN A 104 -17.89 22.16 26.02
C GLN A 104 -19.41 22.02 26.02
N PRO A 105 -20.10 22.49 27.09
CA PRO A 105 -21.53 22.34 27.21
C PRO A 105 -22.28 22.74 25.93
N GLY A 106 -23.05 21.82 25.38
CA GLY A 106 -23.81 22.00 24.15
C GLY A 106 -23.03 21.89 22.83
N VAL A 107 -21.71 21.58 22.83
CA VAL A 107 -20.89 21.39 21.62
C VAL A 107 -20.45 19.95 21.52
N ILE A 108 -21.03 19.23 20.61
CA ILE A 108 -20.74 17.81 20.34
C ILE A 108 -19.88 17.70 19.08
N LEU A 109 -18.76 17.02 19.17
CA LEU A 109 -17.88 16.64 18.06
C LEU A 109 -17.78 15.13 17.97
N GLY A 110 -17.74 14.60 16.76
CA GLY A 110 -17.54 13.18 16.57
C GLY A 110 -16.91 12.84 15.24
N HIS A 111 -16.59 11.57 15.07
CA HIS A 111 -16.25 11.03 13.78
C HIS A 111 -16.89 9.66 13.53
N LYS A 112 -17.07 9.34 12.26
CA LYS A 112 -17.53 8.05 11.76
C LYS A 112 -16.51 7.44 10.83
N ASN A 113 -16.39 6.12 10.88
CA ASN A 113 -15.55 5.33 10.02
C ASN A 113 -16.41 4.70 8.90
N ILE A 114 -16.26 5.21 7.67
CA ILE A 114 -17.10 4.84 6.53
C ILE A 114 -16.22 4.21 5.46
N PRO A 115 -16.48 2.95 5.01
CA PRO A 115 -15.75 2.34 3.91
C PRO A 115 -15.81 3.17 2.63
N VAL A 116 -14.76 3.11 1.80
CA VAL A 116 -14.84 3.58 0.42
C VAL A 116 -15.90 2.77 -0.32
N GLN A 117 -16.58 3.36 -1.32
CA GLN A 117 -17.72 2.71 -1.94
C GLN A 117 -17.33 1.70 -3.02
N ALA A 118 -16.21 1.94 -3.71
CA ALA A 118 -15.72 1.04 -4.74
C ALA A 118 -14.18 0.97 -4.72
N VAL A 119 -13.63 -0.24 -4.79
CA VAL A 119 -12.18 -0.49 -4.82
C VAL A 119 -11.82 -1.33 -6.02
N GLY A 120 -10.75 -0.94 -6.71
CA GLY A 120 -10.11 -1.70 -7.79
C GLY A 120 -8.83 -2.36 -7.27
N CYS A 121 -8.83 -3.69 -7.22
CA CYS A 121 -7.72 -4.51 -6.81
C CYS A 121 -6.92 -4.98 -8.03
N TYR A 122 -5.70 -4.51 -8.19
CA TYR A 122 -4.78 -5.01 -9.20
C TYR A 122 -4.00 -6.20 -8.65
N VAL A 123 -4.14 -7.37 -9.27
CA VAL A 123 -3.46 -8.61 -8.90
C VAL A 123 -2.50 -9.01 -10.02
N PRO A 124 -1.19 -8.86 -9.84
CA PRO A 124 -0.21 -9.21 -10.84
C PRO A 124 -0.22 -10.72 -11.16
N ALA A 125 -0.09 -11.09 -12.43
CA ALA A 125 0.02 -12.49 -12.85
C ALA A 125 0.85 -12.64 -14.15
N GLY A 126 1.89 -11.84 -14.32
CA GLY A 126 2.77 -11.91 -15.49
C GLY A 126 3.73 -13.10 -15.42
N LYS A 127 4.98 -12.86 -15.04
CA LYS A 127 6.01 -13.90 -14.90
C LYS A 127 5.63 -14.94 -13.82
N PHE A 128 5.00 -14.49 -12.74
CA PHE A 128 4.54 -15.32 -11.62
C PHE A 128 3.06 -15.04 -11.31
N PRO A 129 2.23 -16.06 -11.08
CA PRO A 129 0.85 -15.88 -10.63
C PRO A 129 0.85 -15.47 -9.16
N MET A 130 0.55 -14.18 -8.91
CA MET A 130 0.62 -13.60 -7.56
C MET A 130 -0.67 -13.85 -6.78
N VAL A 131 -0.97 -15.14 -6.49
CA VAL A 131 -2.16 -15.57 -5.76
C VAL A 131 -2.31 -14.81 -4.44
N ALA A 132 -1.23 -14.65 -3.69
CA ALA A 132 -1.23 -13.93 -2.42
C ALA A 132 -1.66 -12.46 -2.54
N SER A 133 -1.41 -11.78 -3.67
CA SER A 133 -1.87 -10.39 -3.86
C SER A 133 -3.39 -10.24 -3.88
N ALA A 134 -4.13 -11.31 -4.27
CA ALA A 134 -5.58 -11.34 -4.14
C ALA A 134 -6.00 -11.38 -2.66
N HIS A 135 -5.32 -12.18 -1.83
CA HIS A 135 -5.59 -12.23 -0.38
C HIS A 135 -5.39 -10.86 0.26
N MET A 136 -4.27 -10.20 -0.07
CA MET A 136 -3.87 -8.94 0.54
C MET A 136 -4.80 -7.77 0.17
N SER A 137 -5.28 -7.73 -1.06
CA SER A 137 -6.13 -6.64 -1.55
C SER A 137 -7.62 -6.93 -1.35
N VAL A 138 -8.12 -8.06 -1.88
CA VAL A 138 -9.54 -8.36 -1.92
C VAL A 138 -10.10 -8.72 -0.54
N VAL A 139 -9.41 -9.62 0.22
CA VAL A 139 -9.87 -10.01 1.56
C VAL A 139 -9.87 -8.82 2.51
N THR A 140 -8.82 -7.99 2.47
CA THR A 140 -8.73 -6.81 3.35
C THR A 140 -9.82 -5.79 3.03
N ALA A 141 -10.13 -5.55 1.73
CA ALA A 141 -11.24 -4.69 1.31
C ALA A 141 -12.61 -5.26 1.74
N SER A 142 -12.78 -6.59 1.63
CA SER A 142 -14.00 -7.28 2.08
C SER A 142 -14.22 -7.14 3.59
N VAL A 143 -13.18 -7.32 4.41
CA VAL A 143 -13.24 -7.11 5.86
C VAL A 143 -13.55 -5.66 6.23
N ALA A 144 -13.04 -4.70 5.47
CA ALA A 144 -13.34 -3.28 5.66
C ALA A 144 -14.82 -2.94 5.34
N GLY A 145 -15.57 -3.86 4.72
CA GLY A 145 -16.97 -3.63 4.36
C GLY A 145 -17.15 -2.80 3.08
N VAL A 146 -16.19 -2.83 2.15
CA VAL A 146 -16.29 -2.15 0.86
C VAL A 146 -17.44 -2.75 0.04
N PRO A 147 -18.46 -1.96 -0.35
CA PRO A 147 -19.65 -2.49 -1.02
C PRO A 147 -19.41 -3.03 -2.44
N ARG A 148 -18.40 -2.49 -3.15
CA ARG A 148 -18.04 -2.93 -4.50
C ARG A 148 -16.52 -3.14 -4.60
N ILE A 149 -16.12 -4.38 -4.76
CA ILE A 149 -14.73 -4.80 -4.95
C ILE A 149 -14.59 -5.38 -6.35
N ILE A 150 -13.82 -4.73 -7.20
CA ILE A 150 -13.44 -5.28 -8.50
C ILE A 150 -11.98 -5.69 -8.48
N ALA A 151 -11.66 -6.79 -9.14
CA ALA A 151 -10.30 -7.29 -9.24
C ALA A 151 -9.90 -7.46 -10.70
N THR A 152 -8.65 -7.14 -11.02
CA THR A 152 -8.13 -7.32 -12.37
C THR A 152 -6.78 -8.04 -12.33
N THR A 153 -6.55 -8.91 -13.31
CA THR A 153 -5.31 -9.66 -13.47
C THR A 153 -4.97 -9.77 -14.96
N PRO A 154 -3.68 -9.73 -15.35
CA PRO A 154 -3.29 -9.97 -16.73
C PRO A 154 -3.60 -11.40 -17.15
N PRO A 155 -3.83 -11.66 -18.45
CA PRO A 155 -3.83 -13.01 -18.97
C PRO A 155 -2.41 -13.59 -18.98
N PHE A 156 -2.31 -14.90 -18.93
CA PHE A 156 -1.09 -15.65 -19.18
C PHE A 156 -1.38 -16.72 -20.20
N GLN A 157 -0.64 -16.74 -21.30
CA GLN A 157 -0.86 -17.67 -22.43
C GLN A 157 -2.31 -17.66 -22.95
N GLY A 158 -2.91 -16.49 -23.09
CA GLY A 158 -4.24 -16.29 -23.67
C GLY A 158 -5.41 -16.55 -22.73
N ARG A 159 -5.18 -16.76 -21.43
CA ARG A 159 -6.24 -16.98 -20.41
C ARG A 159 -5.78 -16.49 -19.03
N PRO A 160 -6.70 -16.20 -18.09
CA PRO A 160 -6.32 -15.92 -16.72
C PRO A 160 -5.80 -17.16 -16.00
N ASN A 161 -4.93 -16.97 -15.01
CA ASN A 161 -4.47 -18.07 -14.16
C ASN A 161 -5.60 -18.54 -13.23
N PRO A 162 -5.99 -19.84 -13.22
CA PRO A 162 -7.09 -20.37 -12.43
C PRO A 162 -6.96 -20.12 -10.93
N ALA A 163 -5.78 -20.33 -10.33
CA ALA A 163 -5.56 -20.12 -8.90
C ALA A 163 -5.69 -18.65 -8.49
N VAL A 164 -5.28 -17.71 -9.37
CA VAL A 164 -5.47 -16.27 -9.12
C VAL A 164 -6.95 -15.90 -9.14
N VAL A 165 -7.72 -16.44 -10.11
CA VAL A 165 -9.17 -16.21 -10.19
C VAL A 165 -9.87 -16.82 -8.97
N ALA A 166 -9.51 -18.05 -8.58
CA ALA A 166 -10.03 -18.70 -7.38
C ALA A 166 -9.80 -17.85 -6.14
N ALA A 167 -8.56 -17.35 -5.96
CA ALA A 167 -8.22 -16.50 -4.82
C ALA A 167 -9.00 -15.18 -4.80
N MET A 168 -9.23 -14.55 -5.96
CA MET A 168 -10.06 -13.34 -6.06
C MET A 168 -11.52 -13.63 -5.68
N LYS A 169 -12.09 -14.72 -6.22
CA LYS A 169 -13.47 -15.12 -5.94
C LYS A 169 -13.67 -15.45 -4.47
N MET A 170 -12.82 -16.32 -3.91
CA MET A 170 -12.85 -16.73 -2.51
C MET A 170 -12.60 -15.55 -1.55
N GLY A 171 -11.78 -14.58 -1.96
CA GLY A 171 -11.51 -13.35 -1.21
C GLY A 171 -12.71 -12.41 -1.12
N GLY A 172 -13.67 -12.52 -2.03
CA GLY A 172 -14.90 -11.72 -2.06
C GLY A 172 -14.92 -10.64 -3.15
N ALA A 173 -14.19 -10.81 -4.26
CA ALA A 173 -14.32 -9.93 -5.42
C ALA A 173 -15.72 -10.07 -6.03
N HIS A 174 -16.39 -8.94 -6.27
CA HIS A 174 -17.71 -8.88 -6.90
C HIS A 174 -17.65 -8.95 -8.44
N GLU A 175 -16.56 -8.46 -8.99
CA GLU A 175 -16.33 -8.44 -10.43
C GLU A 175 -14.85 -8.78 -10.69
N ILE A 176 -14.59 -9.67 -11.64
CA ILE A 176 -13.22 -10.06 -12.02
C ILE A 176 -13.02 -9.76 -13.51
N TYR A 177 -11.94 -9.07 -13.82
CA TYR A 177 -11.57 -8.67 -15.17
C TYR A 177 -10.20 -9.27 -15.54
N VAL A 178 -10.10 -9.77 -16.77
CA VAL A 178 -8.83 -10.24 -17.34
C VAL A 178 -8.21 -9.09 -18.12
N LEU A 179 -7.48 -8.25 -17.41
CA LEU A 179 -6.85 -7.05 -17.96
C LEU A 179 -5.63 -6.68 -17.12
N GLY A 180 -4.47 -6.62 -17.73
CA GLY A 180 -3.19 -6.40 -17.06
C GLY A 180 -2.68 -4.96 -17.08
N GLY A 181 -1.56 -4.74 -16.44
CA GLY A 181 -0.74 -3.56 -16.57
C GLY A 181 -1.39 -2.22 -16.20
N MET A 182 -0.78 -1.14 -16.67
CA MET A 182 -1.29 0.22 -16.45
C MET A 182 -2.66 0.46 -17.09
N GLN A 183 -2.99 -0.27 -18.17
CA GLN A 183 -4.30 -0.18 -18.83
C GLN A 183 -5.42 -0.70 -17.93
N GLY A 184 -5.20 -1.78 -17.17
CA GLY A 184 -6.16 -2.27 -16.19
C GLY A 184 -6.39 -1.29 -15.06
N VAL A 185 -5.31 -0.71 -14.52
CA VAL A 185 -5.36 0.32 -13.49
C VAL A 185 -6.04 1.59 -14.00
N GLY A 186 -5.72 2.04 -15.22
CA GLY A 186 -6.34 3.19 -15.88
C GLY A 186 -7.84 2.98 -16.11
N ALA A 187 -8.22 1.80 -16.63
CA ALA A 187 -9.63 1.45 -16.85
C ALA A 187 -10.46 1.47 -15.56
N MET A 188 -9.92 0.92 -14.47
CA MET A 188 -10.59 0.95 -13.16
C MET A 188 -10.75 2.36 -12.60
N ALA A 189 -9.76 3.24 -12.77
CA ALA A 189 -9.81 4.59 -12.20
C ALA A 189 -10.63 5.58 -13.03
N ILE A 190 -10.47 5.53 -14.36
CA ILE A 190 -11.10 6.47 -15.29
C ILE A 190 -12.53 6.05 -15.58
N GLY A 191 -12.74 4.74 -15.66
CA GLY A 191 -13.95 4.13 -16.17
C GLY A 191 -13.90 4.02 -17.70
N THR A 192 -14.64 3.04 -18.22
CA THR A 192 -14.85 2.82 -19.67
C THR A 192 -16.32 2.48 -19.91
N GLU A 193 -16.68 2.14 -21.14
CA GLU A 193 -18.06 1.72 -21.46
C GLU A 193 -18.47 0.46 -20.70
N THR A 194 -17.50 -0.43 -20.39
CA THR A 194 -17.78 -1.72 -19.71
C THR A 194 -17.31 -1.78 -18.27
N ILE A 195 -16.43 -0.87 -17.83
CA ILE A 195 -15.86 -0.85 -16.46
C ILE A 195 -16.31 0.44 -15.76
N LYS A 196 -17.18 0.32 -14.76
CA LYS A 196 -17.54 1.47 -13.92
C LYS A 196 -16.34 1.88 -13.07
N PRO A 197 -16.04 3.19 -12.95
CA PRO A 197 -14.90 3.66 -12.16
C PRO A 197 -15.01 3.26 -10.69
N VAL A 198 -13.85 3.24 -10.03
CA VAL A 198 -13.70 3.00 -8.60
C VAL A 198 -13.26 4.27 -7.88
N ASP A 199 -13.40 4.29 -6.55
CA ASP A 199 -12.96 5.41 -5.72
C ASP A 199 -11.51 5.25 -5.25
N MET A 200 -10.98 4.02 -5.26
CA MET A 200 -9.63 3.71 -4.77
C MET A 200 -9.03 2.54 -5.55
N LEU A 201 -7.72 2.63 -5.80
CA LEU A 201 -6.90 1.58 -6.40
C LEU A 201 -5.96 0.98 -5.37
N VAL A 202 -5.85 -0.34 -5.35
CA VAL A 202 -4.94 -1.07 -4.48
C VAL A 202 -4.21 -2.18 -5.22
N GLY A 203 -3.08 -2.58 -4.69
CA GLY A 203 -2.26 -3.68 -5.21
C GLY A 203 -0.89 -3.23 -5.72
N PRO A 204 0.11 -4.13 -5.61
CA PRO A 204 1.46 -3.90 -6.12
C PRO A 204 1.50 -4.07 -7.64
N GLY A 205 2.56 -3.59 -8.28
CA GLY A 205 2.76 -3.79 -9.70
C GLY A 205 4.13 -3.29 -10.17
N ASN A 206 4.40 -3.44 -11.47
CA ASN A 206 5.62 -2.95 -12.08
C ASN A 206 5.68 -1.41 -12.09
N ALA A 207 6.79 -0.85 -12.59
CA ALA A 207 7.01 0.60 -12.63
C ALA A 207 5.89 1.38 -13.34
N TYR A 208 5.27 0.81 -14.38
CA TYR A 208 4.16 1.45 -15.11
C TYR A 208 2.87 1.47 -14.28
N VAL A 209 2.57 0.38 -13.57
CA VAL A 209 1.42 0.29 -12.66
C VAL A 209 1.59 1.26 -11.48
N ALA A 210 2.77 1.30 -10.86
CA ALA A 210 3.08 2.21 -9.78
C ALA A 210 2.97 3.68 -10.22
N GLU A 211 3.48 4.02 -11.40
CA GLU A 211 3.41 5.36 -11.97
C GLU A 211 1.96 5.74 -12.36
N ALA A 212 1.19 4.80 -12.92
CA ALA A 212 -0.23 5.03 -13.21
C ALA A 212 -1.02 5.36 -11.94
N LYS A 213 -0.82 4.60 -10.85
CA LYS A 213 -1.41 4.91 -9.54
C LYS A 213 -1.02 6.30 -9.06
N ARG A 214 0.26 6.67 -9.18
CA ARG A 214 0.77 7.98 -8.78
C ARG A 214 0.09 9.13 -9.55
N GLN A 215 -0.07 8.99 -10.88
CA GLN A 215 -0.71 10.02 -11.72
C GLN A 215 -2.22 10.11 -11.49
N LEU A 216 -2.86 9.00 -11.15
CA LEU A 216 -4.29 8.93 -10.87
C LEU A 216 -4.66 9.37 -9.45
N TYR A 217 -3.66 9.49 -8.55
CA TYR A 217 -3.91 9.98 -7.19
C TYR A 217 -4.48 11.42 -7.22
N GLY A 218 -5.58 11.61 -6.51
CA GLY A 218 -6.37 12.83 -6.53
C GLY A 218 -7.64 12.70 -7.38
N ARG A 219 -7.62 11.93 -8.47
CA ARG A 219 -8.84 11.47 -9.14
C ARG A 219 -9.46 10.31 -8.36
N VAL A 220 -8.65 9.37 -7.93
CA VAL A 220 -8.99 8.26 -7.05
C VAL A 220 -8.00 8.17 -5.89
N GLY A 221 -8.37 7.50 -4.80
CA GLY A 221 -7.42 7.14 -3.75
C GLY A 221 -6.46 6.03 -4.21
N ILE A 222 -5.31 5.93 -3.55
CA ILE A 222 -4.41 4.78 -3.70
C ILE A 222 -4.02 4.25 -2.32
N ASP A 223 -3.67 2.98 -2.24
CA ASP A 223 -3.14 2.36 -1.03
C ASP A 223 -1.82 3.03 -0.58
N LEU A 224 -0.82 2.97 -1.44
CA LEU A 224 0.53 3.52 -1.26
C LEU A 224 1.30 3.46 -2.59
N PHE A 225 2.50 4.03 -2.59
CA PHE A 225 3.44 3.89 -3.69
C PHE A 225 4.27 2.61 -3.48
N ALA A 226 4.07 1.60 -4.31
CA ALA A 226 4.82 0.35 -4.34
C ALA A 226 5.53 0.20 -5.69
N GLY A 227 6.84 0.33 -5.67
CA GLY A 227 7.74 0.08 -6.80
C GLY A 227 8.42 -1.30 -6.71
N PRO A 228 9.63 -1.47 -7.26
CA PRO A 228 10.40 -2.70 -7.11
C PRO A 228 10.61 -3.07 -5.65
N THR A 229 10.50 -4.37 -5.35
CA THR A 229 10.68 -4.94 -4.01
C THR A 229 12.07 -4.62 -3.42
N GLU A 230 12.08 -4.26 -2.14
CA GLU A 230 13.28 -3.94 -1.37
C GLU A 230 13.33 -4.82 -0.11
N THR A 231 14.49 -5.36 0.24
CA THR A 231 14.67 -6.09 1.50
C THR A 231 15.89 -5.63 2.27
N MET A 232 15.78 -5.70 3.59
CA MET A 232 16.87 -5.45 4.52
C MET A 232 16.89 -6.56 5.58
N VAL A 233 18.07 -7.11 5.83
CA VAL A 233 18.34 -8.05 6.91
C VAL A 233 19.24 -7.38 7.92
N ILE A 234 18.75 -7.16 9.14
CA ILE A 234 19.50 -6.65 10.29
C ILE A 234 19.84 -7.86 11.16
N CYS A 235 21.11 -8.16 11.35
CA CYS A 235 21.52 -9.38 12.02
C CYS A 235 22.83 -9.24 12.80
N ASP A 236 23.01 -10.12 13.79
CA ASP A 236 24.21 -10.28 14.58
C ASP A 236 24.67 -11.75 14.60
N ASP A 237 25.63 -12.10 15.45
CA ASP A 237 26.19 -13.46 15.56
C ASP A 237 25.21 -14.52 16.09
N THR A 238 23.96 -14.18 16.39
CA THR A 238 22.95 -15.13 16.86
C THR A 238 22.27 -15.90 15.73
N VAL A 239 22.48 -15.49 14.47
CA VAL A 239 21.97 -16.14 13.26
C VAL A 239 23.14 -16.63 12.39
N ASP A 240 22.92 -17.65 11.60
CA ASP A 240 23.92 -18.16 10.66
C ASP A 240 23.85 -17.49 9.27
N ALA A 241 24.94 -17.64 8.53
CA ALA A 241 25.11 -17.02 7.23
C ALA A 241 24.19 -17.61 6.15
N GLU A 242 23.77 -18.87 6.25
CA GLU A 242 22.89 -19.52 5.27
C GLU A 242 21.48 -18.90 5.32
N ILE A 243 20.94 -18.66 6.52
CA ILE A 243 19.66 -17.95 6.69
C ILE A 243 19.74 -16.54 6.09
N CYS A 244 20.78 -15.77 6.45
CA CYS A 244 20.95 -14.41 5.94
C CYS A 244 21.03 -14.39 4.40
N ALA A 245 21.84 -15.25 3.81
CA ALA A 245 22.02 -15.32 2.36
C ALA A 245 20.75 -15.78 1.64
N THR A 246 20.04 -16.76 2.20
CA THR A 246 18.79 -17.25 1.62
C THR A 246 17.71 -16.18 1.61
N ASP A 247 17.56 -15.44 2.72
CA ASP A 247 16.56 -14.38 2.82
C ASP A 247 16.86 -13.19 1.90
N LEU A 248 18.14 -12.84 1.73
CA LEU A 248 18.55 -11.80 0.78
C LEU A 248 18.28 -12.21 -0.67
N LEU A 249 18.65 -13.44 -1.06
CA LEU A 249 18.50 -13.93 -2.43
C LEU A 249 17.04 -14.24 -2.77
N GLY A 250 16.24 -14.71 -1.80
CA GLY A 250 14.82 -14.96 -1.97
C GLY A 250 14.02 -13.70 -2.32
N GLN A 251 14.52 -12.52 -1.97
CA GLN A 251 13.93 -11.26 -2.40
C GLN A 251 14.57 -10.69 -3.67
N ALA A 252 15.87 -10.93 -3.89
CA ALA A 252 16.57 -10.52 -5.10
C ALA A 252 16.02 -11.17 -6.39
N GLU A 253 15.33 -12.31 -6.30
CA GLU A 253 14.71 -13.01 -7.43
C GLU A 253 13.48 -12.29 -8.02
N HIS A 254 12.87 -11.33 -7.29
CA HIS A 254 11.68 -10.59 -7.74
C HIS A 254 11.95 -9.77 -9.01
N GLY A 255 13.18 -9.25 -9.18
CA GLY A 255 13.52 -8.47 -10.36
C GLY A 255 14.98 -8.03 -10.37
N TYR A 256 15.47 -7.68 -11.55
CA TYR A 256 16.87 -7.25 -11.76
C TYR A 256 17.26 -5.99 -10.98
N ASN A 257 16.31 -5.26 -10.43
CA ASN A 257 16.48 -4.00 -9.71
C ASN A 257 15.92 -4.01 -8.28
N SER A 258 15.89 -5.18 -7.65
CA SER A 258 15.41 -5.39 -6.27
C SER A 258 16.57 -5.28 -5.27
N PRO A 259 16.69 -4.19 -4.48
CA PRO A 259 17.74 -4.06 -3.49
C PRO A 259 17.64 -5.11 -2.39
N ALA A 260 18.77 -5.74 -2.06
CA ALA A 260 18.90 -6.65 -0.93
C ALA A 260 20.07 -6.18 -0.05
N ILE A 261 19.77 -5.75 1.17
CA ILE A 261 20.71 -5.05 2.04
C ILE A 261 20.89 -5.82 3.34
N MET A 262 22.13 -6.12 3.72
CA MET A 262 22.49 -6.65 5.03
C MET A 262 23.07 -5.53 5.89
N ILE A 263 22.61 -5.40 7.13
CA ILE A 263 23.21 -4.55 8.16
C ILE A 263 23.59 -5.45 9.33
N THR A 264 24.87 -5.42 9.73
CA THR A 264 25.34 -6.30 10.81
C THR A 264 26.44 -5.63 11.65
N ASN A 265 26.55 -6.04 12.91
CA ASN A 265 27.67 -5.70 13.79
C ASN A 265 28.74 -6.80 13.84
N SER A 266 28.63 -7.84 13.01
CA SER A 266 29.60 -8.93 12.89
C SER A 266 30.28 -8.94 11.52
N LYS A 267 31.56 -8.58 11.48
CA LYS A 267 32.38 -8.70 10.25
C LYS A 267 32.52 -10.16 9.81
N LYS A 268 32.55 -11.08 10.77
CA LYS A 268 32.62 -12.52 10.51
C LYS A 268 31.37 -12.98 9.77
N LEU A 269 30.17 -12.69 10.31
CA LEU A 269 28.90 -13.05 9.69
C LEU A 269 28.77 -12.42 8.30
N ALA A 270 29.15 -11.14 8.13
CA ALA A 270 29.15 -10.48 6.83
C ALA A 270 29.96 -11.23 5.77
N GLN A 271 31.18 -11.67 6.12
CA GLN A 271 32.06 -12.41 5.20
C GLN A 271 31.55 -13.83 4.91
N GLU A 272 30.98 -14.51 5.91
CA GLU A 272 30.37 -15.83 5.76
C GLU A 272 29.11 -15.75 4.87
N THR A 273 28.26 -14.74 5.07
CA THR A 273 27.08 -14.50 4.24
C THR A 273 27.44 -14.25 2.77
N LEU A 274 28.49 -13.49 2.49
CA LEU A 274 28.97 -13.30 1.12
C LEU A 274 29.36 -14.63 0.43
N LYS A 275 30.06 -15.52 1.17
CA LYS A 275 30.42 -16.85 0.64
C LYS A 275 29.19 -17.72 0.41
N GLU A 276 28.21 -17.66 1.33
CA GLU A 276 26.96 -18.42 1.19
C GLU A 276 26.13 -17.91 0.00
N ILE A 277 26.11 -16.60 -0.26
CA ILE A 277 25.47 -16.03 -1.44
C ILE A 277 26.09 -16.59 -2.71
N ASP A 278 27.42 -16.61 -2.82
CA ASP A 278 28.11 -17.18 -3.97
C ASP A 278 27.76 -18.67 -4.17
N ARG A 279 27.75 -19.46 -3.08
CA ARG A 279 27.34 -20.85 -3.10
C ARG A 279 25.88 -21.04 -3.56
N LEU A 280 24.97 -20.27 -3.01
CA LEU A 280 23.54 -20.37 -3.33
C LEU A 280 23.25 -19.95 -4.78
N LEU A 281 23.92 -18.95 -5.31
CA LEU A 281 23.78 -18.52 -6.71
C LEU A 281 24.22 -19.58 -7.72
N GLU A 282 25.02 -20.59 -7.32
CA GLU A 282 25.35 -21.72 -8.19
C GLU A 282 24.19 -22.70 -8.33
N ILE A 283 23.34 -22.86 -7.30
CA ILE A 283 22.32 -23.89 -7.21
C ILE A 283 20.87 -23.39 -7.34
N LEU A 284 20.60 -22.11 -7.11
CA LEU A 284 19.25 -21.55 -7.19
C LEU A 284 18.71 -21.55 -8.61
N PRO A 285 17.49 -22.07 -8.87
CA PRO A 285 16.86 -22.02 -10.18
C PRO A 285 16.65 -20.58 -10.70
N THR A 286 16.51 -19.62 -9.81
CA THR A 286 16.24 -18.19 -10.10
C THR A 286 17.52 -17.35 -10.20
N LYS A 287 18.69 -17.99 -10.22
CA LYS A 287 20.02 -17.34 -10.24
C LYS A 287 20.20 -16.27 -11.31
N ASP A 288 19.61 -16.43 -12.49
CA ASP A 288 19.76 -15.47 -13.58
C ASP A 288 19.21 -14.08 -13.23
N THR A 289 18.15 -14.02 -12.42
CA THR A 289 17.60 -12.76 -11.92
C THR A 289 18.30 -12.32 -10.62
N ALA A 290 18.43 -13.24 -9.67
CA ALA A 290 18.97 -12.93 -8.34
C ALA A 290 20.45 -12.47 -8.40
N SER A 291 21.28 -13.08 -9.29
CA SER A 291 22.70 -12.70 -9.42
C SER A 291 22.88 -11.27 -9.93
N VAL A 292 22.08 -10.85 -10.92
CA VAL A 292 22.14 -9.48 -11.46
C VAL A 292 21.67 -8.48 -10.40
N SER A 293 20.55 -8.77 -9.75
CA SER A 293 20.03 -7.94 -8.67
C SER A 293 21.03 -7.79 -7.53
N TRP A 294 21.61 -8.91 -7.07
CA TRP A 294 22.63 -8.90 -6.01
C TRP A 294 23.91 -8.18 -6.42
N SER A 295 24.41 -8.42 -7.65
CA SER A 295 25.59 -7.74 -8.17
C SER A 295 25.41 -6.23 -8.14
N ASP A 296 24.29 -5.74 -8.67
CA ASP A 296 24.05 -4.34 -8.96
C ASP A 296 23.50 -3.56 -7.75
N TYR A 297 22.65 -4.19 -6.95
CA TYR A 297 21.90 -3.53 -5.86
C TYR A 297 22.10 -4.16 -4.48
N GLY A 298 22.85 -5.26 -4.37
CA GLY A 298 23.18 -5.89 -3.09
C GLY A 298 24.16 -5.04 -2.29
N GLU A 299 23.89 -4.87 -0.99
CA GLU A 299 24.77 -4.15 -0.06
C GLU A 299 25.01 -4.97 1.20
N VAL A 300 26.25 -4.87 1.76
CA VAL A 300 26.60 -5.39 3.08
C VAL A 300 27.25 -4.28 3.86
N ILE A 301 26.58 -3.86 4.94
CA ILE A 301 26.93 -2.70 5.76
C ILE A 301 27.31 -3.20 7.16
N TYR A 302 28.52 -2.91 7.57
CA TYR A 302 28.97 -3.12 8.94
C TYR A 302 28.78 -1.86 9.76
N CYS A 303 28.18 -2.03 10.94
CA CYS A 303 28.00 -1.02 11.97
C CYS A 303 28.60 -1.54 13.29
N GLU A 304 29.23 -0.71 14.09
CA GLU A 304 29.86 -1.13 15.34
C GLU A 304 28.84 -1.42 16.45
N THR A 305 27.72 -0.68 16.45
CA THR A 305 26.72 -0.75 17.52
C THR A 305 25.30 -0.96 16.96
N TYR A 306 24.38 -1.41 17.80
CA TYR A 306 22.95 -1.54 17.44
C TYR A 306 22.32 -0.17 17.12
N GLU A 307 22.76 0.90 17.80
CA GLU A 307 22.28 2.26 17.54
C GLU A 307 22.70 2.74 16.13
N GLU A 308 23.90 2.40 15.67
CA GLU A 308 24.36 2.66 14.29
C GLU A 308 23.58 1.83 13.27
N MET A 309 23.31 0.53 13.58
CA MET A 309 22.47 -0.32 12.75
C MET A 309 21.07 0.26 12.63
N LEU A 310 20.44 0.66 13.73
CA LEU A 310 19.12 1.30 13.78
C LEU A 310 19.09 2.61 12.99
N PHE A 311 20.09 3.47 13.19
CA PHE A 311 20.20 4.74 12.46
C PHE A 311 20.25 4.49 10.95
N LYS A 312 21.10 3.54 10.53
CA LYS A 312 21.24 3.21 9.10
C LYS A 312 20.00 2.57 8.52
N ALA A 313 19.34 1.70 9.26
CA ALA A 313 18.08 1.07 8.85
C ALA A 313 16.96 2.12 8.65
N ASN A 314 16.79 3.05 9.59
CA ASN A 314 15.82 4.13 9.46
C ASN A 314 16.14 5.12 8.30
N GLU A 315 17.44 5.35 8.01
CA GLU A 315 17.85 6.16 6.85
C GLU A 315 17.47 5.52 5.52
N ILE A 316 17.65 4.20 5.41
CA ILE A 316 17.31 3.42 4.22
C ILE A 316 15.79 3.28 4.08
N ALA A 317 15.09 3.01 5.19
CA ALA A 317 13.63 2.87 5.25
C ALA A 317 13.10 1.84 4.24
N SER A 318 13.65 0.62 4.27
CA SER A 318 13.32 -0.46 3.34
C SER A 318 11.88 -0.94 3.47
N GLU A 319 11.36 -1.53 2.40
CA GLU A 319 10.04 -2.16 2.35
C GLU A 319 9.92 -3.31 3.37
N HIS A 320 10.77 -4.32 3.25
CA HIS A 320 10.83 -5.46 4.16
C HIS A 320 12.07 -5.32 5.04
N VAL A 321 11.89 -5.41 6.34
CA VAL A 321 12.99 -5.35 7.30
C VAL A 321 12.93 -6.57 8.22
N GLN A 322 13.85 -7.50 8.02
CA GLN A 322 14.00 -8.67 8.86
C GLN A 322 15.07 -8.38 9.93
N VAL A 323 14.70 -8.55 11.19
CA VAL A 323 15.59 -8.35 12.35
C VAL A 323 15.86 -9.70 12.99
N MET A 324 17.11 -10.13 13.02
CA MET A 324 17.57 -11.39 13.58
C MET A 324 18.75 -11.13 14.49
N THR A 325 18.46 -10.61 15.68
CA THR A 325 19.45 -10.19 16.67
C THR A 325 19.08 -10.69 18.05
N ASP A 326 19.96 -10.56 19.02
CA ASP A 326 19.62 -10.77 20.43
C ASP A 326 18.75 -9.65 21.02
N ARG A 327 18.41 -8.59 20.21
CA ARG A 327 17.62 -7.42 20.60
C ARG A 327 16.45 -7.13 19.68
N ASP A 328 15.76 -8.13 19.18
CA ASP A 328 14.64 -7.96 18.24
C ASP A 328 13.55 -7.03 18.80
N ASP A 329 13.17 -7.18 20.08
CA ASP A 329 12.17 -6.32 20.72
C ASP A 329 12.65 -4.87 20.84
N TRP A 330 13.94 -4.64 21.05
CA TRP A 330 14.49 -3.30 21.07
C TRP A 330 14.41 -2.62 19.70
N PHE A 331 14.66 -3.37 18.61
CA PHE A 331 14.44 -2.85 17.26
C PHE A 331 12.97 -2.55 17.00
N LEU A 332 12.02 -3.42 17.44
CA LEU A 332 10.59 -3.18 17.34
C LEU A 332 10.17 -1.86 18.01
N GLU A 333 10.72 -1.58 19.19
CA GLU A 333 10.42 -0.36 19.95
C GLU A 333 11.03 0.92 19.36
N ASN A 334 12.18 0.82 18.69
CA ASN A 334 12.97 1.98 18.30
C ASN A 334 12.99 2.26 16.78
N MET A 335 12.66 1.30 15.92
CA MET A 335 12.55 1.54 14.48
C MET A 335 11.31 2.39 14.15
N THR A 336 11.50 3.36 13.26
CA THR A 336 10.45 4.32 12.89
C THR A 336 10.17 4.39 11.39
N SER A 337 10.97 3.74 10.56
CA SER A 337 10.92 3.89 9.11
C SER A 337 11.12 2.55 8.41
N TYR A 338 10.00 1.88 8.09
CA TYR A 338 9.98 0.57 7.41
C TYR A 338 8.60 0.31 6.80
N GLY A 339 8.52 -0.64 5.87
CA GLY A 339 7.22 -1.12 5.39
C GLY A 339 6.61 -2.17 6.33
N ALA A 340 7.34 -3.24 6.63
CA ALA A 340 7.00 -4.25 7.63
C ALA A 340 8.25 -4.78 8.33
N LEU A 341 8.11 -5.16 9.61
CA LEU A 341 9.14 -5.84 10.41
C LEU A 341 8.86 -7.34 10.53
N PHE A 342 9.92 -8.13 10.38
CA PHE A 342 9.95 -9.56 10.56
C PHE A 342 10.95 -9.87 11.67
N LEU A 343 10.47 -10.35 12.81
CA LEU A 343 11.29 -10.45 14.03
C LEU A 343 11.70 -11.90 14.31
N GLY A 344 13.01 -12.09 14.48
CA GLY A 344 13.63 -13.36 14.80
C GLY A 344 13.84 -14.28 13.58
N ALA A 345 14.83 -15.16 13.69
CA ALA A 345 15.22 -16.09 12.63
C ALA A 345 14.15 -17.17 12.26
N ARG A 346 13.07 -17.29 13.05
CA ARG A 346 11.94 -18.17 12.72
C ARG A 346 10.90 -17.49 11.81
N THR A 347 11.01 -16.19 11.64
CA THR A 347 10.13 -15.37 10.81
C THR A 347 10.89 -14.95 9.57
N ASN A 348 10.28 -14.99 8.41
CA ASN A 348 10.89 -14.50 7.17
C ASN A 348 9.87 -13.78 6.29
N VAL A 349 10.37 -13.11 5.26
CA VAL A 349 9.54 -12.34 4.33
C VAL A 349 8.58 -13.26 3.56
N ALA A 350 9.04 -14.44 3.11
CA ALA A 350 8.19 -15.37 2.35
C ALA A 350 6.96 -15.82 3.15
N ASN A 351 7.10 -16.12 4.45
CA ASN A 351 5.96 -16.44 5.31
C ASN A 351 5.01 -15.24 5.45
N GLY A 352 5.55 -14.03 5.61
CA GLY A 352 4.77 -12.79 5.64
C GLY A 352 4.01 -12.55 4.36
N ASP A 353 4.67 -12.72 3.22
CA ASP A 353 4.09 -12.50 1.91
C ASP A 353 2.98 -13.49 1.53
N LYS A 354 3.00 -14.69 2.11
CA LYS A 354 2.10 -15.77 1.67
C LYS A 354 1.03 -16.12 2.69
N VAL A 355 1.41 -16.38 3.96
CA VAL A 355 0.54 -17.16 4.84
C VAL A 355 0.40 -16.64 6.27
N ILE A 356 1.23 -15.71 6.75
CA ILE A 356 1.25 -15.36 8.18
C ILE A 356 0.10 -14.42 8.60
N GLY A 357 -0.45 -13.63 7.66
CA GLY A 357 -1.64 -12.81 7.88
C GLY A 357 -1.41 -11.29 7.82
N THR A 358 -0.18 -10.80 7.94
CA THR A 358 0.15 -9.39 7.68
C THR A 358 0.11 -9.10 6.18
N ASN A 359 -0.10 -7.84 5.81
CA ASN A 359 -0.24 -7.46 4.40
C ASN A 359 1.14 -7.23 3.75
N HIS A 360 1.36 -7.83 2.59
CA HIS A 360 2.60 -7.69 1.84
C HIS A 360 2.64 -6.50 0.86
N THR A 361 1.54 -5.78 0.70
CA THR A 361 1.53 -4.56 -0.12
C THR A 361 2.13 -3.43 0.70
N LEU A 362 3.41 -3.18 0.52
CA LEU A 362 4.24 -2.35 1.39
C LEU A 362 4.83 -1.15 0.64
N PRO A 363 5.17 -0.07 1.36
CA PRO A 363 5.77 1.12 0.77
C PRO A 363 7.24 0.90 0.42
N THR A 364 7.63 1.26 -0.80
CA THR A 364 9.01 1.23 -1.30
C THR A 364 9.60 2.64 -1.42
N LYS A 365 10.84 2.75 -1.85
CA LYS A 365 11.53 4.02 -2.13
C LYS A 365 11.45 5.01 -0.96
N LYS A 366 11.72 4.53 0.23
CA LYS A 366 11.69 5.29 1.49
C LYS A 366 10.31 5.81 1.91
N ALA A 367 9.23 5.35 1.29
CA ALA A 367 7.89 5.77 1.70
C ALA A 367 7.49 5.24 3.10
N GLY A 368 8.19 4.22 3.61
CA GLY A 368 8.07 3.76 5.00
C GLY A 368 8.31 4.83 6.06
N ARG A 369 8.85 6.02 5.68
CA ARG A 369 9.00 7.18 6.58
C ARG A 369 7.70 7.94 6.87
N TYR A 370 6.64 7.74 6.05
CA TYR A 370 5.37 8.47 6.22
C TYR A 370 4.14 7.60 6.07
N THR A 371 4.27 6.34 5.65
CA THR A 371 3.14 5.41 5.55
C THR A 371 3.59 3.98 5.83
N GLY A 372 2.72 3.19 6.44
CA GLY A 372 2.88 1.74 6.53
C GLY A 372 2.27 1.02 5.33
N GLY A 373 2.24 -0.31 5.38
CA GLY A 373 1.64 -1.18 4.38
C GLY A 373 0.13 -1.02 4.26
N LEU A 374 -0.44 -1.74 3.30
CA LEU A 374 -1.88 -1.86 3.15
C LEU A 374 -2.46 -2.55 4.40
N TRP A 375 -3.55 -2.03 4.90
CA TRP A 375 -4.29 -2.58 6.02
C TRP A 375 -5.75 -2.17 5.93
N VAL A 376 -6.62 -2.75 6.75
CA VAL A 376 -8.06 -2.49 6.71
C VAL A 376 -8.42 -1.00 6.78
N GLY A 377 -7.68 -0.21 7.54
CA GLY A 377 -7.92 1.22 7.69
C GLY A 377 -7.67 2.05 6.43
N LYS A 378 -6.91 1.55 5.45
CA LYS A 378 -6.74 2.24 4.15
C LYS A 378 -8.05 2.31 3.36
N PHE A 379 -8.96 1.36 3.58
CA PHE A 379 -10.28 1.33 2.96
C PHE A 379 -11.35 2.12 3.72
N ILE A 380 -10.98 2.73 4.84
CA ILE A 380 -11.90 3.45 5.74
C ILE A 380 -11.62 4.95 5.65
N LYS A 381 -12.69 5.71 5.42
CA LYS A 381 -12.68 7.17 5.50
C LYS A 381 -13.18 7.59 6.88
N THR A 382 -12.37 8.33 7.63
CA THR A 382 -12.79 8.90 8.89
C THR A 382 -13.37 10.30 8.64
N HIS A 383 -14.69 10.43 8.75
CA HIS A 383 -15.41 11.67 8.56
C HIS A 383 -15.83 12.28 9.88
N THR A 384 -15.48 13.55 10.10
CA THR A 384 -15.89 14.29 11.28
C THR A 384 -17.29 14.89 11.11
N TYR A 385 -18.01 15.03 12.22
CA TYR A 385 -19.23 15.81 12.32
C TYR A 385 -19.21 16.67 13.57
N GLN A 386 -20.04 17.72 13.55
CA GLN A 386 -20.15 18.69 14.63
C GLN A 386 -21.60 19.11 14.80
N LYS A 387 -22.04 19.27 16.06
CA LYS A 387 -23.40 19.63 16.40
C LYS A 387 -23.39 20.57 17.60
N ILE A 388 -24.14 21.65 17.49
CA ILE A 388 -24.40 22.56 18.63
C ILE A 388 -25.87 22.36 19.05
N THR A 389 -26.11 22.11 20.34
CA THR A 389 -27.39 21.63 20.86
C THR A 389 -28.12 22.66 21.72
N THR A 390 -27.44 23.75 22.14
CA THR A 390 -28.05 24.79 22.98
C THR A 390 -27.82 26.18 22.41
N ASP A 391 -28.72 27.13 22.75
CA ASP A 391 -28.62 28.53 22.31
C ASP A 391 -27.40 29.22 22.95
N GLU A 392 -27.06 28.87 24.18
CA GLU A 392 -25.88 29.39 24.89
C GLU A 392 -24.60 29.01 24.20
N ALA A 393 -24.49 27.71 23.80
CA ALA A 393 -23.33 27.23 23.05
C ALA A 393 -23.27 27.88 21.68
N ALA A 394 -24.38 27.95 20.95
CA ALA A 394 -24.46 28.60 19.64
C ALA A 394 -24.00 30.05 19.70
N THR A 395 -24.45 30.80 20.73
CA THR A 395 -24.08 32.18 20.95
C THR A 395 -22.59 32.32 21.24
N LYS A 396 -22.09 31.55 22.21
CA LYS A 396 -20.68 31.59 22.61
C LYS A 396 -19.74 31.27 21.43
N ILE A 397 -20.01 30.20 20.68
CA ILE A 397 -19.22 29.83 19.53
C ILE A 397 -19.29 30.90 18.41
N ALA A 398 -20.48 31.46 18.18
CA ALA A 398 -20.68 32.52 17.19
C ALA A 398 -19.90 33.79 17.51
N GLU A 399 -19.78 34.17 18.79
CA GLU A 399 -18.98 35.33 19.19
C GLU A 399 -17.51 35.19 18.81
N TYR A 400 -16.90 34.04 19.11
CA TYR A 400 -15.50 33.75 18.76
C TYR A 400 -15.35 33.64 17.26
N GLY A 401 -16.24 32.89 16.58
CA GLY A 401 -16.21 32.71 15.14
C GLY A 401 -16.33 34.04 14.37
N SER A 402 -17.20 34.93 14.81
CA SER A 402 -17.33 36.27 14.24
C SER A 402 -16.01 37.05 14.28
N ARG A 403 -15.38 37.11 15.45
CA ARG A 403 -14.14 37.86 15.66
C ARG A 403 -12.97 37.26 14.88
N LEU A 404 -12.83 35.92 14.86
CA LEU A 404 -11.78 35.25 14.10
C LEU A 404 -11.96 35.43 12.60
N SER A 405 -13.20 35.30 12.09
CA SER A 405 -13.49 35.55 10.68
C SER A 405 -13.18 36.99 10.25
N HIS A 406 -13.43 37.96 11.14
CA HIS A 406 -13.03 39.35 10.88
C HIS A 406 -11.51 39.53 10.89
N LEU A 407 -10.78 38.86 11.80
CA LEU A 407 -9.31 38.89 11.82
C LEU A 407 -8.72 38.37 10.51
N GLU A 408 -9.34 37.36 9.91
CA GLU A 408 -8.97 36.78 8.64
C GLU A 408 -9.51 37.55 7.41
N GLY A 409 -10.38 38.54 7.62
CA GLY A 409 -11.02 39.29 6.54
C GLY A 409 -12.20 38.60 5.86
N PHE A 410 -12.66 37.45 6.39
CA PHE A 410 -13.80 36.69 5.86
C PHE A 410 -15.15 37.21 6.39
N ILE A 411 -15.63 38.33 5.82
CA ILE A 411 -16.84 39.00 6.29
C ILE A 411 -18.09 38.12 6.13
N GLY A 412 -18.19 37.33 5.06
CA GLY A 412 -19.28 36.38 4.87
C GLY A 412 -19.30 35.27 5.96
N HIS A 413 -18.14 34.76 6.36
CA HIS A 413 -18.02 33.80 7.48
C HIS A 413 -18.40 34.48 8.80
N ALA A 414 -17.95 35.73 9.01
CA ALA A 414 -18.35 36.51 10.19
C ALA A 414 -19.87 36.65 10.26
N GLU A 415 -20.57 36.92 9.15
CA GLU A 415 -22.04 37.04 9.14
C GLU A 415 -22.74 35.69 9.39
N GLN A 416 -22.17 34.55 9.00
CA GLN A 416 -22.70 33.25 9.43
C GLN A 416 -22.72 33.10 10.95
N CYS A 417 -21.71 33.64 11.62
CA CYS A 417 -21.64 33.69 13.09
C CYS A 417 -22.57 34.77 13.65
N ASN A 418 -22.53 35.97 13.09
CA ASN A 418 -23.35 37.11 13.55
C ASN A 418 -24.84 36.82 13.53
N VAL A 419 -25.36 36.15 12.50
CA VAL A 419 -26.78 35.79 12.44
C VAL A 419 -27.17 34.82 13.54
N ARG A 420 -26.25 33.95 13.95
CA ARG A 420 -26.47 33.03 15.08
C ARG A 420 -26.40 33.74 16.42
N ALA A 421 -25.45 34.65 16.58
CA ALA A 421 -25.36 35.50 17.79
C ALA A 421 -26.63 36.37 18.00
N ARG A 422 -27.15 36.94 16.89
CA ARG A 422 -28.44 37.67 16.93
C ARG A 422 -29.61 36.77 17.27
N ARG A 423 -29.73 35.62 16.63
CA ARG A 423 -30.89 34.72 16.72
C ARG A 423 -30.97 33.97 18.03
N TYR A 424 -29.87 33.41 18.48
CA TYR A 424 -29.83 32.53 19.66
C TYR A 424 -29.36 33.26 20.90
N GLY A 425 -28.58 34.33 20.79
CA GLY A 425 -28.06 35.09 21.91
C GLY A 425 -28.71 36.47 22.12
N GLY A 426 -29.58 36.91 21.20
CA GLY A 426 -30.14 38.26 21.24
C GLY A 426 -29.10 39.38 21.13
N ILE A 427 -27.88 39.05 20.65
CA ILE A 427 -26.78 40.00 20.58
C ILE A 427 -27.02 40.98 19.42
N ASN A 428 -27.04 42.29 19.76
CA ASN A 428 -27.14 43.30 18.74
C ASN A 428 -25.78 43.56 18.09
N VAL A 429 -25.55 42.94 16.92
CA VAL A 429 -24.36 43.12 16.10
C VAL A 429 -24.77 43.59 14.69
N GLY A 430 -24.16 44.67 14.23
CA GLY A 430 -24.39 45.19 12.87
C GLY A 430 -23.84 44.29 11.79
N TYR A 431 -24.46 44.34 10.61
CA TYR A 431 -23.98 43.58 9.45
C TYR A 431 -22.54 43.98 9.08
N GLY A 432 -21.68 42.96 8.86
CA GLY A 432 -20.27 43.17 8.56
C GLY A 432 -19.43 43.69 9.74
N LYS A 433 -19.93 43.68 10.95
CA LYS A 433 -19.17 44.05 12.15
C LYS A 433 -18.87 42.86 13.04
N PRO A 434 -17.72 42.83 13.74
CA PRO A 434 -17.43 41.78 14.68
C PRO A 434 -18.33 41.87 15.91
N VAL A 435 -18.68 40.74 16.51
CA VAL A 435 -19.31 40.69 17.84
C VAL A 435 -18.32 41.25 18.85
N SER A 436 -18.75 42.25 19.61
CA SER A 436 -17.94 42.87 20.67
C SER A 436 -17.59 41.87 21.75
N LYS A 437 -16.39 41.94 22.32
CA LYS A 437 -16.05 41.18 23.53
C LYS A 437 -16.94 41.70 24.67
N ILE A 438 -17.72 40.81 25.28
CA ILE A 438 -18.36 41.14 26.56
C ILE A 438 -17.22 41.31 27.56
N LYS A 439 -17.03 42.54 28.06
CA LYS A 439 -16.13 42.76 29.21
C LYS A 439 -16.71 41.97 30.38
N LYS A 440 -15.96 40.97 30.85
CA LYS A 440 -16.28 40.27 32.09
C LYS A 440 -16.20 41.21 33.29
#